data_317312015ff3f83b9a8030902aeca03a
#
_entry.id   317312015ff3f83b9a8030902aeca03a
#
_cell.length_a   1.000
_cell.length_b   1.000
_cell.length_c   1.000
_cell.angle_alpha   90.00
_cell.angle_beta   90.00
_cell.angle_gamma   90.00
#
_symmetry.space_group_name_H-M   'P 1'
#
loop_
_entity.id
_entity.type
_entity.pdbx_description
1 polymer ?
#
loop_
_entity_poly.entity_id
_entity_poly.type
_entity_poly.pdbx_seq_one_letter_code
_entity_poly.pdbx_strand_id
1 'polypeptide(L)'
;MRKRKTPVRNWQIHLDNIGDYDVIFLGFPNWWSSAPMAIFSFIEEYDLSGKTIVPFCAHGIGGIAAGVRDITAALPDSVTVLDALGVYRADIGNSEPAVQEWLTELGFEKKEEISQMENEERKLKMTVDGQEISITLYDAPAANALYEMLPLELSFEDFNGVEKISYLPQELPTEGEP
;
A
#
# COMPACT_ATOMS: atom_id res chain seq x y z
N MET A 1 15.75 25.30 -24.20
CA MET A 1 14.35 24.88 -24.05
C MET A 1 13.89 25.25 -22.64
N ARG A 2 12.89 26.13 -22.49
CA ARG A 2 12.37 26.49 -21.16
C ARG A 2 11.58 25.31 -20.62
N LYS A 3 12.06 24.67 -19.52
CA LYS A 3 11.26 23.71 -18.76
C LYS A 3 9.95 24.40 -18.34
N ARG A 4 8.81 23.92 -18.79
CA ARG A 4 7.52 24.35 -18.28
C ARG A 4 7.50 23.98 -16.81
N LYS A 5 7.46 24.97 -15.93
CA LYS A 5 7.14 24.72 -14.52
C LYS A 5 5.70 24.23 -14.48
N THR A 6 5.52 22.96 -14.19
CA THR A 6 4.22 22.38 -13.88
C THR A 6 3.75 22.97 -12.56
N PRO A 7 2.49 23.41 -12.43
CA PRO A 7 1.99 23.90 -11.16
C PRO A 7 2.03 22.74 -10.15
N VAL A 8 2.89 22.85 -9.16
CA VAL A 8 2.95 21.95 -8.01
C VAL A 8 1.59 22.05 -7.31
N ARG A 9 0.82 20.97 -7.28
CA ARG A 9 -0.34 20.90 -6.40
C ARG A 9 0.18 20.76 -4.98
N ASN A 10 -0.30 21.60 -4.06
CA ASN A 10 -0.04 21.39 -2.64
C ASN A 10 -0.61 20.05 -2.21
N TRP A 11 0.24 19.16 -1.74
CA TRP A 11 -0.17 17.94 -1.09
C TRP A 11 -0.91 18.28 0.21
N GLN A 12 -1.94 17.51 0.53
CA GLN A 12 -2.64 17.65 1.81
C GLN A 12 -1.89 16.93 2.94
N ILE A 13 -1.09 15.94 2.57
CA ILE A 13 -0.30 15.13 3.49
C ILE A 13 1.13 15.13 2.97
N HIS A 14 2.09 15.43 3.83
CA HIS A 14 3.52 15.37 3.55
C HIS A 14 4.13 14.18 4.29
N LEU A 15 5.15 13.56 3.67
CA LEU A 15 5.90 12.46 4.26
C LEU A 15 7.16 13.04 4.92
N ASP A 16 7.16 13.11 6.24
CA ASP A 16 8.28 13.71 6.99
C ASP A 16 9.49 12.77 7.06
N ASN A 17 9.28 11.47 6.84
CA ASN A 17 10.28 10.41 7.02
C ASN A 17 10.77 9.74 5.74
N ILE A 18 10.55 10.35 4.56
CA ILE A 18 11.00 9.77 3.28
C ILE A 18 12.52 9.54 3.24
N GLY A 19 13.25 10.34 4.03
CA GLY A 19 14.69 10.23 4.18
C GLY A 19 15.17 8.92 4.78
N ASP A 20 14.35 8.28 5.59
CA ASP A 20 14.70 7.08 6.36
C ASP A 20 14.69 5.79 5.51
N TYR A 21 14.17 5.88 4.27
CA TYR A 21 14.04 4.74 3.38
C TYR A 21 15.08 4.77 2.26
N ASP A 22 15.80 3.67 2.06
CA ASP A 22 16.75 3.49 0.96
C ASP A 22 16.04 3.03 -0.32
N VAL A 23 14.93 2.32 -0.19
CA VAL A 23 14.16 1.75 -1.29
C VAL A 23 12.71 2.27 -1.26
N ILE A 24 12.25 2.73 -2.41
CA ILE A 24 10.89 3.25 -2.58
C ILE A 24 10.19 2.50 -3.70
N PHE A 25 9.14 1.77 -3.37
CA PHE A 25 8.23 1.18 -4.35
C PHE A 25 7.28 2.27 -4.86
N LEU A 26 7.42 2.62 -6.14
CA LEU A 26 6.67 3.72 -6.76
C LEU A 26 5.58 3.18 -7.68
N GLY A 27 4.36 3.10 -7.15
CA GLY A 27 3.19 2.64 -7.88
C GLY A 27 2.46 3.77 -8.61
N PHE A 28 2.04 3.55 -9.86
CA PHE A 28 1.28 4.52 -10.64
C PHE A 28 0.38 3.86 -11.70
N PRO A 29 -0.74 4.50 -12.08
CA PRO A 29 -1.50 4.07 -13.24
C PRO A 29 -0.88 4.64 -14.52
N ASN A 30 -0.94 3.90 -15.62
CA ASN A 30 -0.55 4.43 -16.94
C ASN A 30 -1.65 5.38 -17.46
N TRP A 31 -1.36 6.67 -17.47
CA TRP A 31 -2.22 7.70 -18.05
C TRP A 31 -1.57 8.30 -19.30
N TRP A 32 -2.26 8.17 -20.45
CA TRP A 32 -1.78 8.74 -21.72
C TRP A 32 -0.33 8.34 -22.05
N SER A 33 -0.01 7.07 -21.82
CA SER A 33 1.34 6.51 -22.03
C SER A 33 2.43 7.13 -21.15
N SER A 34 2.09 7.69 -20.00
CA SER A 34 3.03 8.25 -19.02
C SER A 34 2.49 8.06 -17.59
N ALA A 35 3.22 8.55 -16.61
CA ALA A 35 2.75 8.61 -15.21
C ALA A 35 1.89 9.87 -15.00
N PRO A 36 0.95 9.85 -14.02
CA PRO A 36 0.22 11.04 -13.61
C PRO A 36 1.14 12.14 -13.11
N MET A 37 0.74 13.40 -13.30
CA MET A 37 1.52 14.57 -12.83
C MET A 37 1.79 14.57 -11.33
N ALA A 38 0.97 13.88 -10.53
CA ALA A 38 1.21 13.69 -9.10
C ALA A 38 2.54 12.97 -8.82
N ILE A 39 2.92 11.99 -9.63
CA ILE A 39 4.22 11.30 -9.50
C ILE A 39 5.38 12.26 -9.73
N PHE A 40 5.29 13.12 -10.73
CA PHE A 40 6.34 14.12 -11.00
C PHE A 40 6.40 15.19 -9.91
N SER A 41 5.26 15.58 -9.34
CA SER A 41 5.24 16.48 -8.18
C SER A 41 5.89 15.82 -6.94
N PHE A 42 5.68 14.55 -6.71
CA PHE A 42 6.36 13.78 -5.67
C PHE A 42 7.88 13.78 -5.88
N ILE A 43 8.34 13.48 -7.09
CA ILE A 43 9.77 13.48 -7.43
C ILE A 43 10.41 14.87 -7.25
N GLU A 44 9.67 15.94 -7.54
CA GLU A 44 10.15 17.31 -7.37
C GLU A 44 10.18 17.78 -5.90
N GLU A 45 9.32 17.22 -5.05
CA GLU A 45 9.15 17.67 -3.67
C GLU A 45 10.16 17.03 -2.72
N TYR A 46 10.49 15.74 -2.95
CA TYR A 46 11.35 14.99 -2.03
C TYR A 46 12.76 14.79 -2.58
N ASP A 47 13.75 14.83 -1.68
CA ASP A 47 15.13 14.45 -2.03
C ASP A 47 15.23 12.91 -2.12
N LEU A 48 15.27 12.44 -3.35
CA LEU A 48 15.41 11.02 -3.67
C LEU A 48 16.86 10.63 -4.00
N SER A 49 17.82 11.53 -3.82
CA SER A 49 19.23 11.29 -4.17
C SER A 49 19.79 10.06 -3.47
N GLY A 50 20.43 9.19 -4.23
CA GLY A 50 21.06 7.95 -3.72
C GLY A 50 20.11 6.83 -3.37
N LYS A 51 18.80 7.02 -3.54
CA LYS A 51 17.78 6.00 -3.26
C LYS A 51 17.58 5.05 -4.44
N THR A 52 16.96 3.91 -4.15
CA THR A 52 16.52 2.94 -5.14
C THR A 52 15.02 3.08 -5.36
N ILE A 53 14.60 3.31 -6.60
CA ILE A 53 13.19 3.38 -7.00
C ILE A 53 12.81 2.08 -7.70
N VAL A 54 11.71 1.48 -7.26
CA VAL A 54 11.16 0.22 -7.79
C VAL A 54 9.79 0.50 -8.37
N PRO A 55 9.68 0.79 -9.70
CA PRO A 55 8.43 1.19 -10.30
C PRO A 55 7.48 0.01 -10.51
N PHE A 56 6.18 0.22 -10.28
CA PHE A 56 5.16 -0.74 -10.72
C PHE A 56 3.92 -0.02 -11.21
N CYS A 57 3.20 -0.63 -12.14
CA CYS A 57 2.12 0.05 -12.84
C CYS A 57 1.02 -0.90 -13.29
N ALA A 58 -0.24 -0.54 -13.00
CA ALA A 58 -1.38 -1.12 -13.66
C ALA A 58 -1.60 -0.42 -15.01
N HIS A 59 -1.69 -1.17 -16.11
CA HIS A 59 -1.77 -0.59 -17.44
C HIS A 59 -2.84 -1.22 -18.33
N GLY A 60 -3.22 -0.50 -19.40
CA GLY A 60 -3.98 -1.01 -20.53
C GLY A 60 -3.06 -1.42 -21.69
N ILE A 61 -3.53 -1.17 -22.92
CA ILE A 61 -2.84 -1.57 -24.16
C ILE A 61 -1.45 -0.89 -24.32
N GLY A 62 -1.25 0.30 -23.73
CA GLY A 62 -0.02 1.08 -23.90
C GLY A 62 1.21 0.57 -23.14
N GLY A 63 1.08 -0.47 -22.32
CA GLY A 63 2.19 -0.98 -21.49
C GLY A 63 2.72 0.06 -20.48
N ILE A 64 3.95 -0.13 -19.99
CA ILE A 64 4.55 0.71 -18.93
C ILE A 64 5.81 1.46 -19.39
N ALA A 65 6.42 1.07 -20.50
CA ALA A 65 7.75 1.52 -20.89
C ALA A 65 7.89 3.05 -20.98
N ALA A 66 6.88 3.74 -21.49
CA ALA A 66 6.93 5.19 -21.61
C ALA A 66 6.83 5.89 -20.25
N GLY A 67 5.95 5.41 -19.36
CA GLY A 67 5.84 5.95 -18.00
C GLY A 67 7.12 5.76 -17.18
N VAL A 68 7.71 4.57 -17.23
CA VAL A 68 8.98 4.28 -16.55
C VAL A 68 10.11 5.17 -17.10
N ARG A 69 10.22 5.31 -18.43
CA ARG A 69 11.21 6.20 -19.05
C ARG A 69 11.04 7.65 -18.59
N ASP A 70 9.82 8.15 -18.53
CA ASP A 70 9.54 9.53 -18.18
C ASP A 70 9.81 9.79 -16.70
N ILE A 71 9.51 8.81 -15.82
CA ILE A 71 9.88 8.83 -14.38
C ILE A 71 11.40 8.83 -14.24
N THR A 72 12.09 7.91 -14.89
CA THR A 72 13.57 7.82 -14.83
C THR A 72 14.24 9.12 -15.28
N ALA A 73 13.71 9.75 -16.34
CA ALA A 73 14.22 11.02 -16.82
C ALA A 73 13.98 12.22 -15.88
N ALA A 74 13.04 12.09 -14.96
CA ALA A 74 12.73 13.13 -13.97
C ALA A 74 13.52 12.95 -12.66
N LEU A 75 14.04 11.77 -12.38
CA LEU A 75 14.81 11.47 -11.18
C LEU A 75 16.24 12.02 -11.26
N PRO A 76 16.89 12.31 -10.11
CA PRO A 76 18.32 12.63 -10.07
C PRO A 76 19.19 11.50 -10.62
N ASP A 77 20.34 11.82 -11.22
CA ASP A 77 21.28 10.84 -11.77
C ASP A 77 21.83 9.86 -10.73
N SER A 78 21.78 10.21 -9.44
CA SER A 78 22.22 9.38 -8.32
C SER A 78 21.20 8.32 -7.89
N VAL A 79 19.99 8.34 -8.46
CA VAL A 79 18.94 7.35 -8.16
C VAL A 79 19.15 6.09 -8.98
N THR A 80 19.04 4.95 -8.33
CA THR A 80 18.97 3.65 -9.01
C THR A 80 17.53 3.30 -9.30
N VAL A 81 17.19 3.01 -10.56
CA VAL A 81 15.85 2.55 -10.95
C VAL A 81 15.94 1.08 -11.31
N LEU A 82 15.21 0.22 -10.58
CA LEU A 82 15.14 -1.21 -10.85
C LEU A 82 14.11 -1.54 -11.93
N ASP A 83 14.12 -2.80 -12.38
CA ASP A 83 13.18 -3.29 -13.38
C ASP A 83 11.73 -3.18 -12.89
N ALA A 84 10.89 -2.61 -13.72
CA ALA A 84 9.53 -2.26 -13.37
C ALA A 84 8.55 -3.42 -13.61
N LEU A 85 7.59 -3.62 -12.70
CA LEU A 85 6.47 -4.53 -12.92
C LEU A 85 5.32 -3.82 -13.63
N GLY A 86 4.86 -4.37 -14.75
CA GLY A 86 3.63 -3.98 -15.40
C GLY A 86 2.57 -5.06 -15.29
N VAL A 87 1.41 -4.72 -14.74
CA VAL A 87 0.27 -5.64 -14.68
C VAL A 87 -0.84 -5.13 -15.58
N TYR A 88 -1.27 -5.98 -16.53
CA TYR A 88 -2.41 -5.62 -17.37
C TYR A 88 -3.68 -5.56 -16.53
N ARG A 89 -4.50 -4.55 -16.75
CA ARG A 89 -5.68 -4.25 -15.91
C ARG A 89 -6.66 -5.41 -15.71
N ALA A 90 -6.76 -6.33 -16.69
CA ALA A 90 -7.63 -7.49 -16.55
C ALA A 90 -7.05 -8.59 -15.65
N ASP A 91 -5.73 -8.57 -15.40
CA ASP A 91 -5.01 -9.61 -14.66
C ASP A 91 -4.72 -9.20 -13.22
N ILE A 92 -5.13 -7.99 -12.80
CA ILE A 92 -4.84 -7.45 -11.45
C ILE A 92 -5.32 -8.41 -10.35
N GLY A 93 -6.52 -9.00 -10.51
CA GLY A 93 -7.07 -9.93 -9.52
C GLY A 93 -6.28 -11.23 -9.34
N ASN A 94 -5.37 -11.54 -10.28
CA ASN A 94 -4.54 -12.74 -10.27
C ASN A 94 -3.04 -12.39 -10.38
N SER A 95 -2.65 -11.19 -9.99
CA SER A 95 -1.28 -10.69 -10.17
C SER A 95 -0.29 -11.15 -9.10
N GLU A 96 -0.75 -11.74 -8.01
CA GLU A 96 0.11 -12.16 -6.89
C GLU A 96 1.31 -13.02 -7.31
N PRO A 97 1.17 -14.07 -8.16
CA PRO A 97 2.32 -14.85 -8.60
C PRO A 97 3.35 -14.01 -9.35
N ALA A 98 2.92 -13.11 -10.24
CA ALA A 98 3.82 -12.24 -11.00
C ALA A 98 4.54 -11.23 -10.09
N VAL A 99 3.87 -10.74 -9.05
CA VAL A 99 4.49 -9.85 -8.03
C VAL A 99 5.55 -10.62 -7.25
N GLN A 100 5.26 -11.85 -6.82
CA GLN A 100 6.22 -12.68 -6.08
C GLN A 100 7.47 -13.00 -6.90
N GLU A 101 7.28 -13.40 -8.17
CA GLU A 101 8.38 -13.67 -9.10
C GLU A 101 9.26 -12.42 -9.29
N TRP A 102 8.63 -11.28 -9.57
CA TRP A 102 9.31 -10.00 -9.75
C TRP A 102 10.11 -9.57 -8.51
N LEU A 103 9.55 -9.69 -7.30
CA LEU A 103 10.26 -9.37 -6.06
C LEU A 103 11.46 -10.29 -5.85
N THR A 104 11.32 -11.57 -6.17
CA THR A 104 12.41 -12.55 -6.11
C THR A 104 13.53 -12.20 -7.10
N GLU A 105 13.19 -11.86 -8.34
CA GLU A 105 14.15 -11.44 -9.37
C GLU A 105 14.94 -10.18 -8.98
N LEU A 106 14.28 -9.26 -8.26
CA LEU A 106 14.91 -8.04 -7.74
C LEU A 106 15.71 -8.27 -6.45
N GLY A 107 15.71 -9.50 -5.90
CA GLY A 107 16.40 -9.85 -4.66
C GLY A 107 15.66 -9.43 -3.39
N PHE A 108 14.39 -9.06 -3.49
CA PHE A 108 13.52 -8.84 -2.33
C PHE A 108 12.89 -10.17 -1.93
N GLU A 109 13.67 -11.02 -1.29
CA GLU A 109 13.13 -12.26 -0.75
C GLU A 109 12.21 -12.00 0.42
N LYS A 110 11.11 -12.74 0.46
CA LYS A 110 10.28 -12.80 1.66
C LYS A 110 11.17 -13.35 2.77
N LYS A 111 11.54 -12.54 3.75
CA LYS A 111 12.20 -13.06 4.95
C LYS A 111 11.25 -14.05 5.60
N GLU A 112 11.53 -15.35 5.46
CA GLU A 112 10.80 -16.40 6.16
C GLU A 112 10.94 -16.29 7.69
N GLU A 113 11.85 -15.46 8.18
CA GLU A 113 12.10 -15.24 9.60
C GLU A 113 10.99 -14.50 10.35
N ILE A 114 10.04 -13.82 9.64
CA ILE A 114 8.87 -13.24 10.31
C ILE A 114 7.74 -14.27 10.47
N SER A 115 7.80 -15.37 9.75
CA SER A 115 6.81 -16.46 9.80
C SER A 115 6.97 -17.40 11.01
N GLN A 116 8.03 -17.29 11.78
CA GLN A 116 8.26 -18.14 12.98
C GLN A 116 8.18 -17.40 14.31
N MET A 117 7.99 -16.09 14.32
CA MET A 117 7.47 -15.41 15.49
C MET A 117 5.94 -15.47 15.41
N GLU A 118 5.40 -16.62 15.83
CA GLU A 118 4.04 -16.83 16.29
C GLU A 118 3.03 -15.77 15.76
N ASN A 119 2.73 -15.83 14.46
CA ASN A 119 1.43 -15.39 13.99
C ASN A 119 0.45 -16.50 14.44
N GLU A 120 0.18 -16.59 15.73
CA GLU A 120 -1.02 -17.26 16.21
C GLU A 120 -2.17 -16.49 15.58
N GLU A 121 -2.62 -16.97 14.42
CA GLU A 121 -3.89 -16.52 13.84
C GLU A 121 -4.95 -16.62 14.94
N ARG A 122 -5.19 -15.51 15.62
CA ARG A 122 -6.21 -15.46 16.66
C ARG A 122 -7.56 -15.54 15.99
N LYS A 123 -8.22 -16.68 16.11
CA LYS A 123 -9.55 -16.90 15.58
C LYS A 123 -10.58 -16.56 16.64
N LEU A 124 -11.48 -15.67 16.28
CA LEU A 124 -12.65 -15.35 17.07
C LEU A 124 -13.88 -16.04 16.49
N LYS A 125 -14.81 -16.37 17.37
CA LYS A 125 -16.16 -16.74 16.99
C LYS A 125 -17.10 -15.58 17.30
N MET A 126 -17.80 -15.11 16.28
CA MET A 126 -18.88 -14.15 16.43
C MET A 126 -20.20 -14.85 16.15
N THR A 127 -21.18 -14.69 17.04
CA THR A 127 -22.52 -15.23 16.85
C THR A 127 -23.48 -14.07 16.60
N VAL A 128 -24.18 -14.09 15.46
CA VAL A 128 -25.20 -13.11 15.09
C VAL A 128 -26.46 -13.86 14.68
N ASP A 129 -27.56 -13.60 15.32
CA ASP A 129 -28.86 -14.25 15.05
C ASP A 129 -28.77 -15.79 15.04
N GLY A 130 -27.93 -16.37 15.92
CA GLY A 130 -27.71 -17.81 16.02
C GLY A 130 -26.79 -18.39 14.95
N GLN A 131 -26.21 -17.58 14.07
CA GLN A 131 -25.20 -18.00 13.09
C GLN A 131 -23.80 -17.72 13.62
N GLU A 132 -22.91 -18.70 13.52
CA GLU A 132 -21.49 -18.55 13.89
C GLU A 132 -20.67 -18.09 12.68
N ILE A 133 -19.88 -17.03 12.87
CA ILE A 133 -18.92 -16.49 11.91
C ILE A 133 -17.53 -16.61 12.53
N SER A 134 -16.58 -17.16 11.79
CA SER A 134 -15.17 -17.19 12.18
C SER A 134 -14.47 -15.95 11.66
N ILE A 135 -13.80 -15.22 12.56
CA ILE A 135 -13.03 -13.99 12.25
C ILE A 135 -11.57 -14.28 12.56
N THR A 136 -10.67 -13.96 11.64
CA THR A 136 -9.23 -14.00 11.88
C THR A 136 -8.74 -12.61 12.23
N LEU A 137 -8.07 -12.46 13.35
CA LEU A 137 -7.38 -11.24 13.74
C LEU A 137 -5.92 -11.30 13.28
N TYR A 138 -5.49 -10.28 12.59
CA TYR A 138 -4.09 -10.07 12.27
C TYR A 138 -3.37 -9.41 13.45
N ASP A 139 -2.06 -9.59 13.54
CA ASP A 139 -1.26 -8.95 14.60
C ASP A 139 -1.14 -7.45 14.35
N ALA A 140 -2.02 -6.70 15.00
CA ALA A 140 -2.08 -5.25 14.98
C ALA A 140 -2.48 -4.73 16.37
N PRO A 141 -2.05 -3.53 16.78
CA PRO A 141 -2.37 -2.98 18.09
C PRO A 141 -3.86 -2.95 18.39
N ALA A 142 -4.69 -2.54 17.43
CA ALA A 142 -6.14 -2.52 17.54
C ALA A 142 -6.75 -3.92 17.67
N ALA A 143 -6.26 -4.90 16.89
CA ALA A 143 -6.71 -6.29 16.96
C ALA A 143 -6.35 -6.95 18.29
N ASN A 144 -5.16 -6.68 18.81
CA ASN A 144 -4.72 -7.16 20.11
C ASN A 144 -5.57 -6.58 21.24
N ALA A 145 -5.83 -5.27 21.22
CA ALA A 145 -6.69 -4.62 22.19
C ALA A 145 -8.14 -5.14 22.13
N LEU A 146 -8.68 -5.40 20.94
CA LEU A 146 -10.00 -6.03 20.80
C LEU A 146 -10.02 -7.44 21.38
N TYR A 147 -8.97 -8.23 21.14
CA TYR A 147 -8.85 -9.59 21.67
C TYR A 147 -8.84 -9.61 23.20
N GLU A 148 -8.18 -8.67 23.86
CA GLU A 148 -8.11 -8.53 25.30
C GLU A 148 -9.45 -8.15 25.96
N MET A 149 -10.37 -7.58 25.18
CA MET A 149 -11.71 -7.24 25.65
C MET A 149 -12.68 -8.42 25.66
N LEU A 150 -12.32 -9.55 25.07
CA LEU A 150 -13.22 -10.69 24.95
C LEU A 150 -13.45 -11.42 26.28
N PRO A 151 -14.65 -11.99 26.51
CA PRO A 151 -15.80 -12.02 25.61
C PRO A 151 -16.58 -10.70 25.59
N LEU A 152 -17.08 -10.31 24.39
CA LEU A 152 -17.90 -9.12 24.20
C LEU A 152 -19.32 -9.48 23.77
N GLU A 153 -20.29 -8.78 24.31
CA GLU A 153 -21.68 -8.76 23.81
C GLU A 153 -21.99 -7.34 23.35
N LEU A 154 -22.28 -7.20 22.05
CA LEU A 154 -22.46 -5.91 21.40
C LEU A 154 -23.84 -5.82 20.75
N SER A 155 -24.47 -4.68 20.92
CA SER A 155 -25.71 -4.34 20.21
C SER A 155 -25.38 -3.47 19.01
N PHE A 156 -25.94 -3.81 17.86
CA PHE A 156 -25.75 -3.05 16.64
C PHE A 156 -26.96 -2.18 16.35
N GLU A 157 -26.71 -0.92 16.03
CA GLU A 157 -27.73 0.05 15.62
C GLU A 157 -27.66 0.30 14.13
N ASP A 158 -28.80 0.64 13.53
CA ASP A 158 -28.88 1.00 12.12
C ASP A 158 -28.41 2.43 11.91
N PHE A 159 -27.42 2.64 11.05
CA PHE A 159 -26.94 3.96 10.68
C PHE A 159 -27.34 4.25 9.23
N ASN A 160 -28.34 5.14 9.07
CA ASN A 160 -28.88 5.61 7.79
C ASN A 160 -29.35 4.51 6.81
N GLY A 161 -29.69 3.31 7.28
CA GLY A 161 -30.14 2.20 6.44
C GLY A 161 -29.04 1.57 5.57
N VAL A 162 -27.77 1.94 5.77
CA VAL A 162 -26.62 1.48 4.97
C VAL A 162 -25.62 0.70 5.78
N GLU A 163 -25.50 1.00 7.08
CA GLU A 163 -24.50 0.41 7.97
C GLU A 163 -25.11 -0.06 9.29
N LYS A 164 -24.46 -1.02 9.92
CA LYS A 164 -24.70 -1.43 11.30
C LYS A 164 -23.50 -1.04 12.12
N ILE A 165 -23.70 -0.16 13.10
CA ILE A 165 -22.66 0.33 13.99
C ILE A 165 -22.82 -0.22 15.40
N SER A 166 -21.71 -0.40 16.09
CA SER A 166 -21.66 -0.74 17.49
C SER A 166 -20.52 0.00 18.16
N TYR A 167 -20.63 0.22 19.45
CA TYR A 167 -19.61 0.89 20.22
C TYR A 167 -18.92 -0.11 21.16
N LEU A 168 -17.61 -0.12 21.12
CA LEU A 168 -16.80 -0.91 22.04
C LEU A 168 -16.76 -0.27 23.42
N PRO A 169 -16.56 -1.06 24.48
CA PRO A 169 -16.46 -0.53 25.85
C PRO A 169 -15.20 0.31 26.09
N GLN A 170 -14.17 0.16 25.24
CA GLN A 170 -12.93 0.93 25.28
C GLN A 170 -12.54 1.34 23.86
N GLU A 171 -11.85 2.47 23.73
CA GLU A 171 -11.29 2.91 22.45
C GLU A 171 -10.13 2.01 22.03
N LEU A 172 -10.06 1.70 20.74
CA LEU A 172 -8.92 0.96 20.17
C LEU A 172 -7.77 1.92 19.90
N PRO A 173 -6.50 1.48 20.04
CA PRO A 173 -5.35 2.29 19.65
C PRO A 173 -5.39 2.51 18.13
N THR A 174 -5.13 3.74 17.70
CA THR A 174 -5.09 4.14 16.28
C THR A 174 -3.66 4.35 15.78
N GLU A 175 -2.66 4.24 16.64
CA GLU A 175 -1.25 4.34 16.27
C GLU A 175 -0.79 3.04 15.63
N GLY A 176 -0.22 3.12 14.43
CA GLY A 176 0.32 1.98 13.69
C GLY A 176 -0.68 1.29 12.75
N GLU A 177 -1.83 1.89 12.48
CA GLU A 177 -2.72 1.46 11.41
C GLU A 177 -2.15 1.93 10.04
N PRO A 178 -2.28 1.08 8.97
CA PRO A 178 -1.75 1.39 7.64
C PRO A 178 -2.48 2.55 6.96
#